data_3cf77178876d32e93014134bcdd00203
#
_entry.id   3cf77178876d32e93014134bcdd00203
#
_cell.length_a   1.000
_cell.length_b   1.000
_cell.length_c   1.000
_cell.angle_alpha   90.00
_cell.angle_beta   90.00
_cell.angle_gamma   90.00
#
_symmetry.space_group_name_H-M   'P 1'
#
loop_
_entity.id
_entity.type
_entity.pdbx_description
1 polymer ?
#
loop_
_entity_poly.entity_id
_entity_poly.type
_entity_poly.pdbx_seq_one_letter_code
_entity_poly.pdbx_strand_id
1 'polypeptide(L)'
;MKITPSEIKKLSYVDFISLINQWNVPPGAYVTVSKWVNFGKVDEASSLLEVACTTGFSSREMAVLSGCRAMGFDLSENSVVAARRNAEGYAPKNNLRYEQANGLSFNSDEAFSHVVVGASLGFFPSAEEMVEKCTSWLQDGGCLLASPFYAVKSVPDELVEKCRQVFGITVTVRPYDEIMKPYRSLELLYEDRCSLRKESEEELHYYCRSTIDKACKELGIEDGDLYSAMYDRLMEIKKTTNELREYQEYAV
;
A
#
# COMPACT_ATOMS: atom_id res chain seq x y z
N MET A 1 -0.53 -12.87 -22.28
CA MET A 1 0.43 -13.65 -21.44
C MET A 1 -0.28 -14.92 -20.99
N LYS A 2 0.28 -16.11 -21.26
CA LYS A 2 -0.34 -17.37 -20.77
C LYS A 2 0.26 -17.68 -19.41
N ILE A 3 -0.35 -17.18 -18.35
CA ILE A 3 0.00 -17.56 -16.99
C ILE A 3 -0.77 -18.85 -16.62
N THR A 4 -0.16 -19.72 -15.85
CA THR A 4 -0.76 -20.99 -15.40
C THR A 4 -1.17 -20.93 -13.93
N PRO A 5 -2.08 -21.81 -13.45
CA PRO A 5 -2.43 -21.91 -12.03
C PRO A 5 -1.22 -22.15 -11.11
N SER A 6 -0.21 -22.90 -11.59
CA SER A 6 1.03 -23.13 -10.83
C SER A 6 1.89 -21.87 -10.70
N GLU A 7 1.92 -21.03 -11.73
CA GLU A 7 2.64 -19.75 -11.70
C GLU A 7 1.96 -18.74 -10.80
N ILE A 8 0.63 -18.70 -10.74
CA ILE A 8 -0.13 -17.87 -9.79
C ILE A 8 0.36 -18.11 -8.36
N LYS A 9 0.54 -19.37 -7.96
CA LYS A 9 0.99 -19.72 -6.61
C LYS A 9 2.43 -19.27 -6.30
N LYS A 10 3.27 -19.06 -7.32
CA LYS A 10 4.69 -18.71 -7.18
C LYS A 10 4.97 -17.21 -7.26
N LEU A 11 4.00 -16.40 -7.71
CA LEU A 11 4.18 -14.95 -7.75
C LEU A 11 4.51 -14.41 -6.35
N SER A 12 5.27 -13.33 -6.26
CA SER A 12 5.34 -12.56 -5.01
C SER A 12 3.95 -12.03 -4.65
N TYR A 13 3.76 -11.62 -3.39
CA TYR A 13 2.51 -10.96 -2.98
C TYR A 13 2.24 -9.73 -3.84
N VAL A 14 3.25 -8.87 -4.01
CA VAL A 14 3.14 -7.61 -4.76
C VAL A 14 2.82 -7.85 -6.23
N ASP A 15 3.49 -8.82 -6.88
CA ASP A 15 3.21 -9.14 -8.28
C ASP A 15 1.81 -9.75 -8.48
N PHE A 16 1.35 -10.56 -7.53
CA PHE A 16 -0.01 -11.08 -7.58
C PHE A 16 -1.06 -9.98 -7.45
N ILE A 17 -0.91 -9.08 -6.46
CA ILE A 17 -1.80 -7.93 -6.28
C ILE A 17 -1.84 -7.04 -7.52
N SER A 18 -0.69 -6.83 -8.15
CA SER A 18 -0.56 -6.05 -9.38
C SER A 18 -1.21 -6.74 -10.58
N LEU A 19 -1.05 -8.07 -10.69
CA LEU A 19 -1.68 -8.87 -11.75
C LEU A 19 -3.21 -8.76 -11.72
N ILE A 20 -3.81 -8.94 -10.55
CA ILE A 20 -5.27 -8.86 -10.38
C ILE A 20 -5.78 -7.41 -10.29
N ASN A 21 -4.88 -6.44 -10.41
CA ASN A 21 -5.15 -5.00 -10.25
C ASN A 21 -5.96 -4.68 -8.99
N GLN A 22 -5.62 -5.34 -7.89
CA GLN A 22 -6.15 -4.96 -6.59
C GLN A 22 -5.61 -3.59 -6.20
N TRP A 23 -6.48 -2.67 -5.82
CA TRP A 23 -6.02 -1.42 -5.23
C TRP A 23 -5.43 -1.69 -3.86
N ASN A 24 -4.11 -1.53 -3.76
CA ASN A 24 -3.39 -1.69 -2.50
C ASN A 24 -3.55 -0.41 -1.68
N VAL A 25 -4.63 -0.35 -0.92
CA VAL A 25 -5.02 0.84 -0.16
C VAL A 25 -4.28 0.91 1.16
N PRO A 26 -3.97 2.11 1.68
CA PRO A 26 -3.46 2.26 3.04
C PRO A 26 -4.53 1.78 4.06
N PRO A 27 -4.13 1.43 5.29
CA PRO A 27 -5.09 1.16 6.36
C PRO A 27 -6.10 2.29 6.48
N GLY A 28 -7.40 1.98 6.55
CA GLY A 28 -8.47 2.98 6.52
C GLY A 28 -8.83 3.54 5.14
N ALA A 29 -8.11 3.15 4.08
CA ALA A 29 -8.39 3.49 2.68
C ALA A 29 -8.69 5.00 2.47
N TYR A 30 -9.86 5.34 1.93
CA TYR A 30 -10.26 6.73 1.66
C TYR A 30 -10.31 7.63 2.90
N VAL A 31 -10.60 7.08 4.09
CA VAL A 31 -10.59 7.85 5.34
C VAL A 31 -9.18 8.33 5.64
N THR A 32 -8.18 7.48 5.50
CA THR A 32 -6.76 7.83 5.67
C THR A 32 -6.30 8.85 4.63
N VAL A 33 -6.61 8.61 3.36
CA VAL A 33 -6.28 9.57 2.28
C VAL A 33 -6.91 10.95 2.54
N SER A 34 -8.19 10.98 2.97
CA SER A 34 -8.88 12.22 3.32
C SER A 34 -8.21 12.96 4.49
N LYS A 35 -7.76 12.22 5.53
CA LYS A 35 -7.01 12.81 6.65
C LYS A 35 -5.68 13.38 6.18
N TRP A 36 -4.92 12.65 5.36
CA TRP A 36 -3.67 13.13 4.79
C TRP A 36 -3.84 14.41 3.98
N VAL A 37 -4.87 14.47 3.13
CA VAL A 37 -5.15 15.69 2.35
C VAL A 37 -5.50 16.87 3.25
N ASN A 38 -6.39 16.66 4.22
CA ASN A 38 -6.88 17.74 5.07
C ASN A 38 -5.85 18.23 6.10
N PHE A 39 -5.25 17.31 6.85
CA PHE A 39 -4.32 17.66 7.93
C PHE A 39 -2.90 17.92 7.43
N GLY A 40 -2.47 17.26 6.33
CA GLY A 40 -1.26 17.59 5.62
C GLY A 40 -1.36 18.87 4.77
N LYS A 41 -2.57 19.43 4.62
CA LYS A 41 -2.83 20.65 3.79
C LYS A 41 -2.39 20.47 2.34
N VAL A 42 -2.68 19.30 1.77
CA VAL A 42 -2.36 19.00 0.37
C VAL A 42 -3.33 19.76 -0.54
N ASP A 43 -2.81 20.54 -1.46
CA ASP A 43 -3.55 21.37 -2.40
C ASP A 43 -2.98 21.28 -3.84
N GLU A 44 -3.49 22.08 -4.75
CA GLU A 44 -3.06 22.12 -6.15
C GLU A 44 -1.60 22.57 -6.37
N ALA A 45 -1.02 23.32 -5.42
CA ALA A 45 0.39 23.72 -5.45
C ALA A 45 1.33 22.66 -4.90
N SER A 46 0.79 21.64 -4.24
CA SER A 46 1.56 20.57 -3.60
C SER A 46 2.22 19.64 -4.61
N SER A 47 3.39 19.11 -4.22
CA SER A 47 4.09 18.04 -4.92
C SER A 47 4.26 16.85 -3.99
N LEU A 48 3.87 15.66 -4.46
CA LEU A 48 3.79 14.46 -3.64
C LEU A 48 4.67 13.34 -4.21
N LEU A 49 5.41 12.65 -3.33
CA LEU A 49 6.14 11.42 -3.64
C LEU A 49 5.54 10.25 -2.86
N GLU A 50 5.05 9.21 -3.53
CA GLU A 50 4.58 7.97 -2.91
C GLU A 50 5.65 6.89 -2.99
N VAL A 51 6.09 6.41 -1.83
CA VAL A 51 7.09 5.35 -1.66
C VAL A 51 6.41 3.99 -1.67
N ALA A 52 6.93 3.03 -2.46
CA ALA A 52 6.35 1.70 -2.64
C ALA A 52 4.86 1.79 -3.05
N CYS A 53 4.60 2.53 -4.12
CA CYS A 53 3.26 2.95 -4.54
C CYS A 53 2.35 1.81 -5.00
N THR A 54 2.88 0.61 -5.22
CA THR A 54 2.18 -0.57 -5.73
C THR A 54 1.32 -0.21 -6.96
N THR A 55 0.01 -0.23 -6.84
CA THR A 55 -0.93 0.11 -7.94
C THR A 55 -1.30 1.61 -7.99
N GLY A 56 -0.59 2.46 -7.25
CA GLY A 56 -0.69 3.92 -7.30
C GLY A 56 -1.96 4.49 -6.69
N PHE A 57 -2.53 3.82 -5.67
CA PHE A 57 -3.80 4.25 -5.08
C PHE A 57 -3.69 5.60 -4.35
N SER A 58 -2.76 5.72 -3.40
CA SER A 58 -2.71 6.91 -2.52
C SER A 58 -2.39 8.18 -3.30
N SER A 59 -1.33 8.16 -4.11
CA SER A 59 -0.95 9.32 -4.94
C SER A 59 -2.04 9.72 -5.92
N ARG A 60 -2.70 8.74 -6.56
CA ARG A 60 -3.80 9.00 -7.49
C ARG A 60 -4.99 9.66 -6.80
N GLU A 61 -5.47 9.07 -5.68
CA GLU A 61 -6.64 9.60 -4.98
C GLU A 61 -6.35 10.96 -4.34
N MET A 62 -5.14 11.18 -3.82
CA MET A 62 -4.74 12.48 -3.31
C MET A 62 -4.71 13.52 -4.42
N ALA A 63 -4.18 13.19 -5.61
CA ALA A 63 -4.19 14.09 -6.76
C ALA A 63 -5.61 14.38 -7.27
N VAL A 64 -6.51 13.40 -7.24
CA VAL A 64 -7.92 13.62 -7.60
C VAL A 64 -8.61 14.57 -6.61
N LEU A 65 -8.35 14.42 -5.32
CA LEU A 65 -8.98 15.21 -4.26
C LEU A 65 -8.45 16.65 -4.19
N SER A 66 -7.14 16.84 -4.39
CA SER A 66 -6.47 18.12 -4.13
C SER A 66 -6.01 18.87 -5.38
N GLY A 67 -5.91 18.17 -6.52
CA GLY A 67 -5.28 18.72 -7.73
C GLY A 67 -3.75 18.70 -7.72
N CYS A 68 -3.10 18.17 -6.68
CA CYS A 68 -1.65 18.13 -6.57
C CYS A 68 -1.00 17.32 -7.71
N ARG A 69 0.26 17.64 -8.01
CA ARG A 69 1.09 16.76 -8.83
C ARG A 69 1.66 15.63 -7.97
N ALA A 70 1.70 14.43 -8.49
CA ALA A 70 2.22 13.31 -7.72
C ALA A 70 3.12 12.40 -8.57
N MET A 71 4.13 11.85 -7.90
CA MET A 71 5.01 10.82 -8.40
C MET A 71 5.00 9.64 -7.43
N GLY A 72 5.02 8.43 -7.96
CA GLY A 72 5.19 7.21 -7.16
C GLY A 72 6.28 6.33 -7.72
N PHE A 73 6.95 5.58 -6.86
CA PHE A 73 7.85 4.53 -7.30
C PHE A 73 7.60 3.21 -6.57
N ASP A 74 7.93 2.12 -7.23
CA ASP A 74 7.87 0.78 -6.66
C ASP A 74 9.03 -0.08 -7.21
N LEU A 75 9.46 -1.08 -6.45
CA LEU A 75 10.49 -2.02 -6.88
C LEU A 75 9.98 -2.95 -7.98
N SER A 76 8.69 -3.29 -7.95
CA SER A 76 8.05 -4.16 -8.93
C SER A 76 7.66 -3.39 -10.19
N GLU A 77 8.19 -3.81 -11.34
CA GLU A 77 7.79 -3.27 -12.64
C GLU A 77 6.29 -3.51 -12.91
N ASN A 78 5.76 -4.67 -12.50
CA ASN A 78 4.35 -5.01 -12.64
C ASN A 78 3.45 -4.02 -11.87
N SER A 79 3.88 -3.61 -10.67
CA SER A 79 3.21 -2.58 -9.88
C SER A 79 3.17 -1.23 -10.59
N VAL A 80 4.30 -0.81 -11.12
CA VAL A 80 4.41 0.47 -11.87
C VAL A 80 3.54 0.46 -13.14
N VAL A 81 3.51 -0.65 -13.87
CA VAL A 81 2.62 -0.81 -15.04
C VAL A 81 1.16 -0.71 -14.62
N ALA A 82 0.76 -1.36 -13.51
CA ALA A 82 -0.59 -1.27 -12.99
C ALA A 82 -0.93 0.15 -12.51
N ALA A 83 0.00 0.85 -11.83
CA ALA A 83 -0.18 2.22 -11.38
C ALA A 83 -0.40 3.19 -12.56
N ARG A 84 0.41 3.09 -13.62
CA ARG A 84 0.24 3.89 -14.85
C ARG A 84 -1.12 3.65 -15.51
N ARG A 85 -1.50 2.37 -15.66
CA ARG A 85 -2.82 2.00 -16.22
C ARG A 85 -3.97 2.57 -15.37
N ASN A 86 -3.86 2.50 -14.06
CA ASN A 86 -4.86 3.07 -13.16
C ASN A 86 -4.92 4.59 -13.24
N ALA A 87 -3.78 5.28 -13.36
CA ALA A 87 -3.76 6.72 -13.55
C ALA A 87 -4.47 7.14 -14.85
N GLU A 88 -4.17 6.48 -15.95
CA GLU A 88 -4.82 6.73 -17.26
C GLU A 88 -6.33 6.46 -17.20
N GLY A 89 -6.75 5.38 -16.51
CA GLY A 89 -8.15 4.96 -16.44
C GLY A 89 -9.01 5.78 -15.48
N TYR A 90 -8.46 6.19 -14.34
CA TYR A 90 -9.24 6.79 -13.25
C TYR A 90 -8.91 8.26 -12.99
N ALA A 91 -7.76 8.75 -13.41
CA ALA A 91 -7.31 10.13 -13.17
C ALA A 91 -6.59 10.75 -14.39
N PRO A 92 -7.16 10.66 -15.63
CA PRO A 92 -6.46 11.02 -16.87
C PRO A 92 -6.11 12.51 -16.99
N LYS A 93 -6.69 13.35 -16.14
CA LYS A 93 -6.45 14.81 -16.13
C LYS A 93 -5.41 15.24 -15.08
N ASN A 94 -5.01 14.32 -14.19
CA ASN A 94 -4.09 14.63 -13.12
C ASN A 94 -2.64 14.44 -13.56
N ASN A 95 -1.73 15.23 -12.98
CA ASN A 95 -0.30 15.09 -13.23
C ASN A 95 0.29 13.99 -12.35
N LEU A 96 0.26 12.75 -12.87
CA LEU A 96 0.72 11.54 -12.20
C LEU A 96 1.86 10.89 -12.97
N ARG A 97 2.94 10.55 -12.28
CA ARG A 97 4.09 9.81 -12.83
C ARG A 97 4.41 8.62 -11.95
N TYR A 98 4.76 7.50 -12.57
CA TYR A 98 5.18 6.30 -11.85
C TYR A 98 6.43 5.71 -12.50
N GLU A 99 7.41 5.31 -11.67
CA GLU A 99 8.64 4.70 -12.14
C GLU A 99 9.06 3.49 -11.30
N GLN A 100 9.80 2.58 -11.94
CA GLN A 100 10.41 1.48 -11.23
C GLN A 100 11.69 1.96 -10.56
N ALA A 101 11.75 1.85 -9.23
CA ALA A 101 12.96 2.20 -8.48
C ALA A 101 13.06 1.42 -7.18
N ASN A 102 14.29 1.20 -6.73
CA ASN A 102 14.56 0.70 -5.39
C ASN A 102 14.64 1.89 -4.43
N GLY A 103 13.73 1.94 -3.44
CA GLY A 103 13.65 3.04 -2.48
C GLY A 103 14.96 3.30 -1.72
N LEU A 104 15.79 2.27 -1.50
CA LEU A 104 17.08 2.44 -0.83
C LEU A 104 18.13 3.18 -1.69
N SER A 105 18.01 3.11 -3.01
CA SER A 105 18.92 3.77 -3.95
C SER A 105 18.26 4.90 -4.75
N PHE A 106 16.96 5.09 -4.61
CA PHE A 106 16.24 6.17 -5.27
C PHE A 106 16.76 7.53 -4.81
N ASN A 107 17.03 8.40 -5.77
CA ASN A 107 17.39 9.79 -5.53
C ASN A 107 16.53 10.66 -6.45
N SER A 108 16.11 11.80 -5.96
CA SER A 108 15.37 12.80 -6.72
C SER A 108 16.11 14.13 -6.69
N ASP A 109 16.20 14.78 -7.84
CA ASP A 109 16.68 16.16 -7.92
C ASP A 109 15.59 17.16 -7.54
N GLU A 110 14.34 16.72 -7.46
CA GLU A 110 13.20 17.48 -6.98
C GLU A 110 12.99 17.26 -5.48
N ALA A 111 12.74 18.33 -4.72
CA ALA A 111 12.19 18.26 -3.38
C ALA A 111 10.66 18.29 -3.43
N PHE A 112 10.02 17.52 -2.54
CA PHE A 112 8.57 17.37 -2.48
C PHE A 112 7.99 18.08 -1.27
N SER A 113 6.81 18.65 -1.41
CA SER A 113 6.07 19.18 -0.26
C SER A 113 5.56 18.06 0.66
N HIS A 114 5.27 16.88 0.08
CA HIS A 114 4.74 15.74 0.81
C HIS A 114 5.39 14.43 0.34
N VAL A 115 5.75 13.57 1.30
CA VAL A 115 6.18 12.20 1.04
C VAL A 115 5.21 11.25 1.73
N VAL A 116 4.65 10.29 0.99
CA VAL A 116 3.71 9.28 1.49
C VAL A 116 4.43 7.95 1.59
N VAL A 117 4.47 7.36 2.78
CA VAL A 117 5.00 6.01 3.00
C VAL A 117 3.90 5.01 3.38
N GLY A 118 2.69 5.47 3.68
CA GLY A 118 1.59 4.60 4.07
C GLY A 118 1.98 3.64 5.18
N ALA A 119 1.79 2.34 4.94
CA ALA A 119 2.21 1.25 5.83
C ALA A 119 3.43 0.48 5.29
N SER A 120 4.20 1.06 4.36
CA SER A 120 5.22 0.34 3.59
C SER A 120 6.55 0.15 4.29
N LEU A 121 6.82 0.83 5.42
CA LEU A 121 8.13 0.77 6.10
C LEU A 121 8.54 -0.65 6.51
N GLY A 122 7.59 -1.54 6.76
CA GLY A 122 7.86 -2.95 7.06
C GLY A 122 8.47 -3.77 5.91
N PHE A 123 8.47 -3.24 4.69
CA PHE A 123 9.10 -3.87 3.52
C PHE A 123 10.58 -3.49 3.37
N PHE A 124 11.08 -2.54 4.15
CA PHE A 124 12.46 -2.10 4.10
C PHE A 124 13.28 -2.73 5.24
N PRO A 125 14.58 -2.98 5.04
CA PRO A 125 15.45 -3.55 6.07
C PRO A 125 15.54 -2.71 7.34
N SER A 126 15.48 -1.38 7.23
CA SER A 126 15.47 -0.42 8.32
C SER A 126 14.40 0.63 8.09
N ALA A 127 13.46 0.72 9.01
CA ALA A 127 12.44 1.77 9.00
C ALA A 127 13.05 3.14 9.28
N GLU A 128 14.05 3.21 10.17
CA GLU A 128 14.76 4.41 10.54
C GLU A 128 15.47 5.02 9.32
N GLU A 129 16.29 4.22 8.60
CA GLU A 129 16.99 4.68 7.39
C GLU A 129 16.00 5.12 6.30
N MET A 130 14.86 4.43 6.19
CA MET A 130 13.87 4.79 5.19
C MET A 130 13.14 6.09 5.54
N VAL A 131 12.86 6.37 6.82
CA VAL A 131 12.31 7.65 7.26
C VAL A 131 13.30 8.78 7.03
N GLU A 132 14.59 8.58 7.33
CA GLU A 132 15.64 9.55 7.02
C GLU A 132 15.71 9.87 5.52
N LYS A 133 15.63 8.85 4.67
CA LYS A 133 15.53 9.04 3.22
C LYS A 133 14.28 9.81 2.81
N CYS A 134 13.13 9.45 3.32
CA CYS A 134 11.89 10.18 3.05
C CYS A 134 12.01 11.65 3.43
N THR A 135 12.63 11.92 4.57
CA THR A 135 12.88 13.29 5.03
C THR A 135 13.82 14.05 4.09
N SER A 136 14.83 13.37 3.53
CA SER A 136 15.77 14.00 2.58
C SER A 136 15.13 14.41 1.25
N TRP A 137 13.98 13.86 0.90
CA TRP A 137 13.21 14.25 -0.29
C TRP A 137 12.20 15.37 -0.03
N LEU A 138 11.98 15.72 1.25
CA LEU A 138 11.10 16.82 1.61
C LEU A 138 11.77 18.18 1.42
N GLN A 139 11.01 19.14 0.96
CA GLN A 139 11.39 20.55 1.05
C GLN A 139 11.28 21.04 2.50
N ASP A 140 11.88 22.19 2.80
CA ASP A 140 11.74 22.83 4.12
C ASP A 140 10.26 23.05 4.44
N GLY A 141 9.82 22.59 5.62
CA GLY A 141 8.43 22.61 6.05
C GLY A 141 7.52 21.59 5.38
N GLY A 142 8.08 20.63 4.62
CA GLY A 142 7.32 19.53 4.01
C GLY A 142 6.85 18.50 5.03
N CYS A 143 5.86 17.68 4.65
CA CYS A 143 5.20 16.72 5.53
C CYS A 143 5.44 15.26 5.10
N LEU A 144 5.76 14.38 6.07
CA LEU A 144 5.74 12.95 5.90
C LEU A 144 4.37 12.39 6.29
N LEU A 145 3.72 11.65 5.40
CA LEU A 145 2.39 11.07 5.57
C LEU A 145 2.52 9.56 5.72
N ALA A 146 2.15 9.04 6.88
CA ALA A 146 2.29 7.63 7.21
C ALA A 146 1.00 7.04 7.78
N SER A 147 0.86 5.71 7.69
CA SER A 147 -0.21 4.96 8.34
C SER A 147 0.31 3.59 8.83
N PRO A 148 1.28 3.60 9.76
CA PRO A 148 1.90 2.37 10.24
C PRO A 148 0.91 1.52 11.05
N PHE A 149 1.01 0.21 10.89
CA PHE A 149 0.40 -0.74 11.82
C PHE A 149 1.22 -0.85 13.10
N TYR A 150 0.55 -1.12 14.21
CA TYR A 150 1.16 -1.47 15.50
C TYR A 150 0.36 -2.57 16.19
N ALA A 151 1.02 -3.37 17.02
CA ALA A 151 0.37 -4.43 17.77
C ALA A 151 -0.26 -3.87 19.04
N VAL A 152 -1.52 -4.25 19.29
CA VAL A 152 -2.26 -3.91 20.53
C VAL A 152 -2.24 -5.06 21.54
N LYS A 153 -1.88 -6.25 21.09
CA LYS A 153 -1.63 -7.45 21.89
C LYS A 153 -0.65 -8.38 21.20
N SER A 154 -0.15 -9.38 21.92
CA SER A 154 0.80 -10.36 21.35
C SER A 154 0.19 -11.08 20.17
N VAL A 155 0.87 -11.07 19.03
CA VAL A 155 0.50 -11.82 17.82
C VAL A 155 1.02 -13.25 17.96
N PRO A 156 0.19 -14.30 17.80
CA PRO A 156 0.66 -15.69 17.88
C PRO A 156 1.74 -15.99 16.83
N ASP A 157 2.77 -16.75 17.21
CA ASP A 157 3.88 -17.12 16.32
C ASP A 157 3.40 -17.85 15.06
N GLU A 158 2.38 -18.69 15.18
CA GLU A 158 1.76 -19.40 14.06
C GLU A 158 1.16 -18.40 13.03
N LEU A 159 0.54 -17.32 13.51
CA LEU A 159 -0.01 -16.28 12.62
C LEU A 159 1.12 -15.46 11.98
N VAL A 160 2.19 -15.17 12.71
CA VAL A 160 3.38 -14.48 12.16
C VAL A 160 3.99 -15.31 11.03
N GLU A 161 4.15 -16.64 11.24
CA GLU A 161 4.68 -17.52 10.21
C GLU A 161 3.75 -17.66 9.00
N LYS A 162 2.43 -17.77 9.23
CA LYS A 162 1.44 -17.74 8.16
C LYS A 162 1.54 -16.46 7.32
N CYS A 163 1.68 -15.31 7.97
CA CYS A 163 1.86 -14.03 7.28
C CYS A 163 3.15 -14.00 6.45
N ARG A 164 4.25 -14.58 6.97
CA ARG A 164 5.50 -14.68 6.21
C ARG A 164 5.33 -15.51 4.94
N GLN A 165 4.58 -16.62 5.02
CA GLN A 165 4.28 -17.47 3.86
C GLN A 165 3.37 -16.77 2.84
N VAL A 166 2.35 -16.06 3.31
CA VAL A 166 1.34 -15.42 2.46
C VAL A 166 1.85 -14.12 1.82
N PHE A 167 2.53 -13.27 2.60
CA PHE A 167 2.96 -11.94 2.16
C PHE A 167 4.45 -11.86 1.80
N GLY A 168 5.26 -12.83 2.20
CA GLY A 168 6.72 -12.79 2.03
C GLY A 168 7.43 -11.80 2.95
N ILE A 169 6.75 -11.27 3.97
CA ILE A 169 7.30 -10.29 4.92
C ILE A 169 7.00 -10.71 6.36
N THR A 170 7.78 -10.18 7.30
CA THR A 170 7.45 -10.27 8.72
C THR A 170 6.49 -9.14 9.09
N VAL A 171 5.29 -9.50 9.52
CA VAL A 171 4.30 -8.51 9.95
C VAL A 171 4.72 -7.81 11.24
N THR A 172 4.20 -6.61 11.45
CA THR A 172 4.46 -5.84 12.66
C THR A 172 3.88 -6.54 13.89
N VAL A 173 4.76 -6.88 14.81
CA VAL A 173 4.43 -7.43 16.14
C VAL A 173 4.80 -6.46 17.28
N ARG A 174 5.34 -5.29 16.92
CA ARG A 174 5.81 -4.27 17.87
C ARG A 174 4.67 -3.35 18.30
N PRO A 175 4.67 -2.91 19.58
CA PRO A 175 3.69 -1.97 20.09
C PRO A 175 3.90 -0.56 19.49
N TYR A 176 2.90 0.30 19.69
CA TYR A 176 2.87 1.65 19.16
C TYR A 176 4.16 2.46 19.44
N ASP A 177 4.63 2.50 20.69
CA ASP A 177 5.80 3.30 21.07
C ASP A 177 7.09 2.88 20.33
N GLU A 178 7.18 1.62 19.93
CA GLU A 178 8.31 1.12 19.13
C GLU A 178 8.16 1.46 17.67
N ILE A 179 6.94 1.37 17.13
CA ILE A 179 6.65 1.71 15.73
C ILE A 179 6.85 3.20 15.46
N MET A 180 6.64 4.05 16.46
CA MET A 180 6.81 5.49 16.33
C MET A 180 8.26 5.98 16.51
N LYS A 181 9.20 5.11 16.92
CA LYS A 181 10.62 5.51 17.09
C LYS A 181 11.24 6.15 15.84
N PRO A 182 11.07 5.61 14.63
CA PRO A 182 11.67 6.20 13.42
C PRO A 182 11.20 7.63 13.13
N TYR A 183 10.03 8.02 13.62
CA TYR A 183 9.44 9.33 13.35
C TYR A 183 9.79 10.40 14.41
N ARG A 184 10.51 10.05 15.48
CA ARG A 184 10.76 10.95 16.64
C ARG A 184 11.58 12.20 16.34
N SER A 185 12.31 12.22 15.22
CA SER A 185 13.05 13.40 14.76
C SER A 185 12.15 14.44 14.08
N LEU A 186 10.90 14.09 13.80
CA LEU A 186 9.93 14.93 13.12
C LEU A 186 8.95 15.55 14.14
N GLU A 187 8.43 16.73 13.80
CA GLU A 187 7.32 17.32 14.54
C GLU A 187 6.01 16.61 14.19
N LEU A 188 5.30 16.12 15.19
CA LEU A 188 3.99 15.49 14.98
C LEU A 188 2.90 16.55 14.82
N LEU A 189 2.37 16.69 13.60
CA LEU A 189 1.34 17.68 13.27
C LEU A 189 -0.08 17.16 13.51
N TYR A 190 -0.28 15.87 13.27
CA TYR A 190 -1.59 15.22 13.43
C TYR A 190 -1.39 13.73 13.72
N GLU A 191 -2.21 13.18 14.58
CA GLU A 191 -2.31 11.75 14.82
C GLU A 191 -3.76 11.34 15.09
N ASP A 192 -4.16 10.19 14.53
CA ASP A 192 -5.36 9.47 14.91
C ASP A 192 -5.04 7.97 14.95
N ARG A 193 -5.59 7.26 15.94
CA ARG A 193 -5.40 5.82 16.12
C ARG A 193 -6.71 5.11 15.85
N CYS A 194 -6.67 4.18 14.94
CA CYS A 194 -7.86 3.54 14.41
C CYS A 194 -7.76 2.03 14.48
N SER A 195 -8.85 1.37 14.84
CA SER A 195 -9.00 -0.07 14.71
C SER A 195 -9.52 -0.47 13.32
N LEU A 196 -9.27 -1.71 12.95
CA LEU A 196 -9.81 -2.31 11.74
C LEU A 196 -10.89 -3.32 12.10
N ARG A 197 -12.11 -3.10 11.61
CA ARG A 197 -13.20 -4.06 11.78
C ARG A 197 -12.88 -5.36 11.05
N LYS A 198 -13.12 -6.50 11.69
CA LYS A 198 -13.10 -7.79 10.99
C LYS A 198 -14.23 -7.86 9.96
N GLU A 199 -13.90 -8.40 8.79
CA GLU A 199 -14.86 -8.70 7.74
C GLU A 199 -15.52 -10.06 8.00
N SER A 200 -16.81 -10.19 7.68
CA SER A 200 -17.51 -11.47 7.70
C SER A 200 -17.03 -12.37 6.55
N GLU A 201 -17.29 -13.66 6.64
CA GLU A 201 -17.00 -14.60 5.53
C GLU A 201 -17.70 -14.18 4.25
N GLU A 202 -18.93 -13.67 4.33
CA GLU A 202 -19.68 -13.20 3.17
C GLU A 202 -19.00 -11.99 2.52
N GLU A 203 -18.54 -11.02 3.32
CA GLU A 203 -17.79 -9.85 2.84
C GLU A 203 -16.49 -10.26 2.16
N LEU A 204 -15.74 -11.21 2.74
CA LEU A 204 -14.51 -11.74 2.15
C LEU A 204 -14.79 -12.42 0.80
N HIS A 205 -15.81 -13.27 0.73
CA HIS A 205 -16.21 -13.94 -0.51
C HIS A 205 -16.65 -12.94 -1.58
N TYR A 206 -17.45 -11.94 -1.22
CA TYR A 206 -17.89 -10.90 -2.13
C TYR A 206 -16.71 -10.11 -2.70
N TYR A 207 -15.81 -9.68 -1.82
CA TYR A 207 -14.60 -8.94 -2.22
C TYR A 207 -13.73 -9.76 -3.18
N CYS A 208 -13.41 -11.01 -2.82
CA CYS A 208 -12.57 -11.87 -3.64
C CYS A 208 -13.19 -12.13 -5.00
N ARG A 209 -14.48 -12.46 -5.04
CA ARG A 209 -15.21 -12.72 -6.30
C ARG A 209 -15.18 -11.48 -7.19
N SER A 210 -15.63 -10.33 -6.68
CA SER A 210 -15.71 -9.10 -7.47
C SER A 210 -14.34 -8.65 -8.01
N THR A 211 -13.27 -8.84 -7.21
CA THR A 211 -11.91 -8.51 -7.64
C THR A 211 -11.41 -9.44 -8.74
N ILE A 212 -11.62 -10.76 -8.59
CA ILE A 212 -11.14 -11.73 -9.58
C ILE A 212 -12.00 -11.69 -10.85
N ASP A 213 -13.31 -11.49 -10.75
CA ASP A 213 -14.18 -11.30 -11.91
C ASP A 213 -13.72 -10.10 -12.77
N LYS A 214 -13.41 -8.98 -12.11
CA LYS A 214 -12.84 -7.80 -12.78
C LYS A 214 -11.50 -8.12 -13.43
N ALA A 215 -10.58 -8.74 -12.70
CA ALA A 215 -9.25 -9.09 -13.19
C ALA A 215 -9.33 -10.03 -14.40
N CYS A 216 -10.16 -11.08 -14.34
CA CYS A 216 -10.35 -12.02 -15.45
C CYS A 216 -10.91 -11.33 -16.69
N LYS A 217 -11.89 -10.43 -16.52
CA LYS A 217 -12.43 -9.61 -17.61
C LYS A 217 -11.35 -8.72 -18.26
N GLU A 218 -10.54 -8.04 -17.46
CA GLU A 218 -9.47 -7.15 -17.95
C GLU A 218 -8.34 -7.91 -18.64
N LEU A 219 -8.05 -9.13 -18.19
CA LEU A 219 -6.97 -9.98 -18.71
C LEU A 219 -7.43 -10.93 -19.83
N GLY A 220 -8.74 -11.01 -20.10
CA GLY A 220 -9.31 -11.97 -21.07
C GLY A 220 -9.15 -13.42 -20.62
N ILE A 221 -9.27 -13.71 -19.33
CA ILE A 221 -9.14 -15.05 -18.75
C ILE A 221 -10.52 -15.71 -18.71
N GLU A 222 -10.65 -16.83 -19.44
CA GLU A 222 -11.84 -17.69 -19.45
C GLU A 222 -11.59 -19.06 -18.81
N ASP A 223 -10.35 -19.36 -18.44
CA ASP A 223 -9.93 -20.62 -17.83
C ASP A 223 -10.39 -20.71 -16.36
N GLY A 224 -11.26 -21.68 -16.08
CA GLY A 224 -11.84 -21.89 -14.76
C GLY A 224 -10.81 -22.34 -13.70
N ASP A 225 -9.78 -23.08 -14.08
CA ASP A 225 -8.73 -23.51 -13.14
C ASP A 225 -7.85 -22.32 -12.76
N LEU A 226 -7.57 -21.43 -13.72
CA LEU A 226 -6.83 -20.20 -13.45
C LEU A 226 -7.66 -19.24 -12.58
N TYR A 227 -8.95 -19.07 -12.85
CA TYR A 227 -9.87 -18.33 -11.99
C TYR A 227 -9.81 -18.84 -10.55
N SER A 228 -9.97 -20.16 -10.37
CA SER A 228 -9.96 -20.78 -9.05
C SER A 228 -8.65 -20.55 -8.31
N ALA A 229 -7.51 -20.70 -8.99
CA ALA A 229 -6.21 -20.46 -8.39
C ALA A 229 -6.00 -19.00 -7.94
N MET A 230 -6.48 -18.03 -8.72
CA MET A 230 -6.43 -16.60 -8.37
C MET A 230 -7.37 -16.31 -7.19
N TYR A 231 -8.57 -16.86 -7.21
CA TYR A 231 -9.56 -16.67 -6.15
C TYR A 231 -9.08 -17.26 -4.82
N ASP A 232 -8.60 -18.50 -4.80
CA ASP A 232 -8.12 -19.18 -3.60
C ASP A 232 -6.95 -18.41 -2.98
N ARG A 233 -6.02 -17.95 -3.81
CA ARG A 233 -4.88 -17.14 -3.34
C ARG A 233 -5.33 -15.81 -2.74
N LEU A 234 -6.24 -15.09 -3.39
CA LEU A 234 -6.76 -13.83 -2.85
C LEU A 234 -7.54 -14.08 -1.54
N MET A 235 -8.30 -15.17 -1.47
CA MET A 235 -9.03 -15.54 -0.26
C MET A 235 -8.08 -15.85 0.90
N GLU A 236 -6.98 -16.55 0.66
CA GLU A 236 -5.95 -16.81 1.67
C GLU A 236 -5.33 -15.50 2.19
N ILE A 237 -4.97 -14.57 1.29
CA ILE A 237 -4.47 -13.24 1.63
C ILE A 237 -5.47 -12.50 2.50
N LYS A 238 -6.72 -12.45 2.10
CA LYS A 238 -7.80 -11.72 2.79
C LYS A 238 -8.11 -12.33 4.17
N LYS A 239 -8.18 -13.65 4.27
CA LYS A 239 -8.39 -14.34 5.56
C LYS A 239 -7.23 -14.06 6.53
N THR A 240 -5.99 -14.14 6.05
CA THR A 240 -4.81 -13.87 6.88
C THR A 240 -4.78 -12.40 7.34
N THR A 241 -5.08 -11.45 6.46
CA THR A 241 -5.21 -10.04 6.83
C THR A 241 -6.32 -9.84 7.86
N ASN A 242 -7.47 -10.52 7.68
CA ASN A 242 -8.61 -10.41 8.60
C ASN A 242 -8.33 -10.99 9.99
N GLU A 243 -7.52 -12.04 10.08
CA GLU A 243 -7.02 -12.59 11.36
C GLU A 243 -6.14 -11.56 12.10
N LEU A 244 -5.24 -10.86 11.38
CA LEU A 244 -4.36 -9.84 11.95
C LEU A 244 -5.11 -8.66 12.57
N ARG A 245 -6.29 -8.31 12.06
CA ARG A 245 -7.12 -7.19 12.59
C ARG A 245 -7.50 -7.32 14.06
N GLU A 246 -7.39 -8.51 14.62
CA GLU A 246 -7.60 -8.74 16.05
C GLU A 246 -6.42 -8.28 16.90
N TYR A 247 -5.23 -8.22 16.31
CA TYR A 247 -3.96 -7.99 16.99
C TYR A 247 -3.34 -6.64 16.69
N GLN A 248 -3.80 -5.99 15.63
CA GLN A 248 -3.21 -4.76 15.14
C GLN A 248 -4.24 -3.65 14.98
N GLU A 249 -3.79 -2.45 15.25
CA GLU A 249 -4.40 -1.18 14.87
C GLU A 249 -3.43 -0.39 13.98
N TYR A 250 -3.86 0.77 13.50
CA TYR A 250 -3.01 1.66 12.72
C TYR A 250 -3.11 3.09 13.22
N ALA A 251 -2.03 3.85 13.05
CA ALA A 251 -2.02 5.30 13.21
C ALA A 251 -2.10 6.00 11.84
N VAL A 252 -2.55 7.24 11.82
CA VAL A 252 -2.55 8.11 10.63
C VAL A 252 -1.88 9.40 10.99
#